data_0dde0feec6dbe81ab24704a78f369e8f
#
_entry.id   0dde0feec6dbe81ab24704a78f369e8f
#
_cell.length_a   1.000
_cell.length_b   1.000
_cell.length_c   1.000
_cell.angle_alpha   90.00
_cell.angle_beta   90.00
_cell.angle_gamma   90.00
#
_symmetry.space_group_name_H-M   'P 1'
#
loop_
_entity.id
_entity.type
_entity.pdbx_description
1 polymer ?
#
loop_
_entity_poly.entity_id
_entity_poly.type
_entity_poly.pdbx_seq_one_letter_code
_entity_poly.pdbx_strand_id
1 'polypeptide(L)'
;MAATETRLLLLGSVMIFEPVNGYQIRRELLSWNVQEWAHVNPGSIYSGLATLTGRGELARHDLVDGSRPVAVYTTTETGRHAFARMWRAAMETVDLLSPLGFHTALALMALVPRDEVAEALSARLAALDAGVRRQLAEQGGMEHSPPHVRAMADLWMGLAQTEREWLVTTQQRVRAGELDLLGEQPSWVPRDDDPGWVMARDRARYLELIARG
;
A
#
# COMPACT_ATOMS: atom_id res chain seq x y z
N MET A 1 2.34 3.55 14.95
CA MET A 1 2.02 3.85 13.53
C MET A 1 2.78 2.91 12.60
N ALA A 2 4.08 2.82 12.61
CA ALA A 2 4.85 1.91 11.72
C ALA A 2 4.40 0.44 11.67
N ALA A 3 3.73 -0.08 12.71
CA ALA A 3 3.22 -1.45 12.72
C ALA A 3 1.99 -1.67 11.82
N THR A 4 1.17 -0.64 11.59
CA THR A 4 -0.03 -0.73 10.75
C THR A 4 0.34 -0.65 9.28
N GLU A 5 1.22 0.26 8.90
CA GLU A 5 1.74 0.44 7.54
C GLU A 5 2.53 -0.79 7.09
N THR A 6 3.40 -1.33 7.96
CA THR A 6 4.13 -2.59 7.68
C THR A 6 3.16 -3.76 7.48
N ARG A 7 2.11 -3.85 8.31
CA ARG A 7 1.08 -4.89 8.18
C ARG A 7 0.31 -4.75 6.86
N LEU A 8 -0.11 -3.54 6.51
CA LEU A 8 -0.79 -3.25 5.24
C LEU A 8 0.10 -3.62 4.05
N LEU A 9 1.37 -3.23 4.09
CA LEU A 9 2.34 -3.51 3.03
C LEU A 9 2.58 -5.01 2.86
N LEU A 10 2.76 -5.76 3.95
CA LEU A 10 2.95 -7.21 3.90
C LEU A 10 1.71 -7.95 3.40
N LEU A 11 0.52 -7.59 3.87
CA LEU A 11 -0.72 -8.18 3.35
C LEU A 11 -0.88 -7.91 1.86
N GLY A 12 -0.72 -6.65 1.43
CA GLY A 12 -0.83 -6.27 0.04
C GLY A 12 0.20 -6.97 -0.84
N SER A 13 1.46 -7.09 -0.39
CA SER A 13 2.50 -7.80 -1.16
C SER A 13 2.17 -9.29 -1.32
N VAL A 14 1.65 -9.95 -0.29
CA VAL A 14 1.17 -11.34 -0.44
C VAL A 14 0.00 -11.40 -1.42
N MET A 15 -0.99 -10.51 -1.33
CA MET A 15 -2.14 -10.47 -2.25
C MET A 15 -1.73 -10.31 -3.73
N ILE A 16 -0.69 -9.54 -4.02
CA ILE A 16 -0.18 -9.36 -5.39
C ILE A 16 0.39 -10.67 -5.95
N PHE A 17 1.15 -11.39 -5.13
CA PHE A 17 2.01 -12.47 -5.61
C PHE A 17 1.56 -13.87 -5.22
N GLU A 18 0.51 -14.03 -4.42
CA GLU A 18 0.07 -15.32 -3.84
C GLU A 18 -0.31 -16.39 -4.89
N PRO A 19 0.01 -17.64 -4.61
CA PRO A 19 0.81 -18.15 -3.48
C PRO A 19 2.28 -17.82 -3.65
N VAL A 20 2.95 -17.38 -2.58
CA VAL A 20 4.29 -16.79 -2.65
C VAL A 20 5.12 -17.17 -1.41
N ASN A 21 6.43 -17.39 -1.57
CA ASN A 21 7.30 -17.68 -0.43
C ASN A 21 7.91 -16.40 0.18
N GLY A 22 8.39 -16.51 1.44
CA GLY A 22 8.90 -15.36 2.17
C GLY A 22 10.17 -14.73 1.55
N TYR A 23 10.99 -15.50 0.83
CA TYR A 23 12.15 -14.97 0.12
C TYR A 23 11.72 -14.08 -1.05
N GLN A 24 10.71 -14.50 -1.81
CA GLN A 24 10.15 -13.72 -2.93
C GLN A 24 9.54 -12.41 -2.42
N ILE A 25 8.72 -12.46 -1.36
CA ILE A 25 8.17 -11.24 -0.73
C ILE A 25 9.29 -10.28 -0.31
N ARG A 26 10.34 -10.81 0.36
CA ARG A 26 11.47 -9.97 0.76
C ARG A 26 12.15 -9.33 -0.44
N ARG A 27 12.40 -10.08 -1.52
CA ARG A 27 13.05 -9.57 -2.74
C ARG A 27 12.23 -8.45 -3.38
N GLU A 28 10.91 -8.66 -3.54
CA GLU A 28 10.02 -7.66 -4.13
C GLU A 28 9.95 -6.39 -3.29
N LEU A 29 9.74 -6.51 -1.99
CA LEU A 29 9.71 -5.35 -1.11
C LEU A 29 11.02 -4.55 -1.15
N LEU A 30 12.16 -5.23 -1.24
CA LEU A 30 13.45 -4.54 -1.41
C LEU A 30 13.58 -3.86 -2.76
N SER A 31 13.05 -4.44 -3.85
CA SER A 31 13.04 -3.78 -5.17
C SER A 31 12.15 -2.53 -5.19
N TRP A 32 11.16 -2.44 -4.32
CA TRP A 32 10.34 -1.25 -4.12
C TRP A 32 11.00 -0.20 -3.21
N ASN A 33 12.23 -0.41 -2.77
CA ASN A 33 12.95 0.46 -1.83
C ASN A 33 12.20 0.76 -0.53
N VAL A 34 11.44 -0.20 -0.02
CA VAL A 34 10.61 -0.01 1.20
C VAL A 34 11.42 0.34 2.44
N GLN A 35 12.73 0.09 2.43
CA GLN A 35 13.64 0.50 3.50
C GLN A 35 13.73 2.03 3.60
N GLU A 36 13.76 2.71 2.46
CA GLU A 36 13.92 4.17 2.38
C GLU A 36 12.63 4.90 2.75
N TRP A 37 11.52 4.53 2.10
CA TRP A 37 10.28 5.30 2.25
C TRP A 37 9.29 4.72 3.28
N ALA A 38 9.32 3.39 3.53
CA ALA A 38 8.42 2.73 4.48
C ALA A 38 9.12 2.29 5.77
N HIS A 39 10.43 2.51 5.87
CA HIS A 39 11.26 2.12 7.03
C HIS A 39 11.11 0.65 7.45
N VAL A 40 10.83 -0.24 6.47
CA VAL A 40 10.67 -1.67 6.70
C VAL A 40 12.03 -2.34 6.69
N ASN A 41 12.45 -2.86 7.84
CA ASN A 41 13.69 -3.60 7.94
C ASN A 41 13.53 -4.99 7.29
N PRO A 42 14.45 -5.45 6.43
CA PRO A 42 14.40 -6.78 5.80
C PRO A 42 14.25 -7.95 6.79
N GLY A 43 14.84 -7.81 7.98
CA GLY A 43 14.72 -8.82 9.04
C GLY A 43 13.31 -8.92 9.64
N SER A 44 12.54 -7.84 9.61
CA SER A 44 11.17 -7.80 10.14
C SER A 44 10.13 -8.43 9.21
N ILE A 45 10.46 -8.68 7.95
CA ILE A 45 9.51 -9.24 6.97
C ILE A 45 9.08 -10.65 7.39
N TYR A 46 10.03 -11.53 7.74
CA TYR A 46 9.70 -12.90 8.16
C TYR A 46 8.92 -12.94 9.48
N SER A 47 9.29 -12.12 10.45
CA SER A 47 8.54 -12.01 11.71
C SER A 47 7.14 -11.41 11.48
N GLY A 48 7.01 -10.47 10.54
CA GLY A 48 5.74 -9.93 10.10
C GLY A 48 4.83 -10.99 9.47
N LEU A 49 5.34 -11.81 8.54
CA LEU A 49 4.60 -12.93 7.93
C LEU A 49 4.14 -13.94 9.00
N ALA A 50 5.02 -14.29 9.95
CA ALA A 50 4.65 -15.17 11.07
C ALA A 50 3.55 -14.55 11.95
N THR A 51 3.64 -13.26 12.23
CA THR A 51 2.61 -12.53 13.00
C THR A 51 1.26 -12.52 12.27
N LEU A 52 1.25 -12.27 10.96
CA LEU A 52 0.02 -12.28 10.15
C LEU A 52 -0.61 -13.68 10.09
N THR A 53 0.23 -14.72 9.99
CA THR A 53 -0.21 -16.12 10.08
C THR A 53 -0.83 -16.42 11.44
N GLY A 54 -0.19 -16.00 12.54
CA GLY A 54 -0.72 -16.17 13.89
C GLY A 54 -2.04 -15.43 14.16
N ARG A 55 -2.31 -14.37 13.39
CA ARG A 55 -3.60 -13.63 13.40
C ARG A 55 -4.67 -14.24 12.49
N GLY A 56 -4.36 -15.29 11.75
CA GLY A 56 -5.24 -15.88 10.77
C GLY A 56 -5.49 -15.00 9.53
N GLU A 57 -4.62 -14.02 9.29
CA GLU A 57 -4.71 -13.12 8.13
C GLU A 57 -3.99 -13.69 6.90
N LEU A 58 -2.99 -14.54 7.13
CA LEU A 58 -2.33 -15.36 6.12
C LEU A 58 -2.48 -16.84 6.47
N ALA A 59 -2.66 -17.67 5.45
CA ALA A 59 -2.46 -19.11 5.53
C ALA A 59 -1.03 -19.41 5.11
N ARG A 60 -0.36 -20.28 5.90
CA ARG A 60 0.96 -20.80 5.59
C ARG A 60 0.82 -22.26 5.13
N HIS A 61 1.43 -22.57 4.00
CA HIS A 61 1.51 -23.90 3.43
C HIS A 61 2.96 -24.36 3.46
N ASP A 62 3.25 -25.42 4.23
CA ASP A 62 4.58 -26.06 4.26
C ASP A 62 4.63 -27.11 3.15
N LEU A 63 5.31 -26.79 2.06
CA LEU A 63 5.38 -27.60 0.85
C LEU A 63 6.77 -28.20 0.67
N VAL A 64 6.88 -29.21 -0.20
CA VAL A 64 8.15 -29.75 -0.69
C VAL A 64 8.25 -29.47 -2.18
N ASP A 65 9.16 -28.59 -2.55
CA ASP A 65 9.45 -28.22 -3.93
C ASP A 65 10.70 -28.97 -4.42
N GLY A 66 10.49 -30.03 -5.18
CA GLY A 66 11.56 -30.98 -5.50
C GLY A 66 12.05 -31.69 -4.24
N SER A 67 13.26 -31.35 -3.77
CA SER A 67 13.84 -31.88 -2.52
C SER A 67 13.92 -30.83 -1.40
N ARG A 68 13.36 -29.64 -1.59
CA ARG A 68 13.52 -28.51 -0.66
C ARG A 68 12.21 -28.18 0.04
N PRO A 69 12.19 -28.08 1.38
CA PRO A 69 11.04 -27.56 2.08
C PRO A 69 10.90 -26.07 1.79
N VAL A 70 9.68 -25.62 1.50
CA VAL A 70 9.36 -24.22 1.26
C VAL A 70 8.07 -23.83 1.98
N ALA A 71 8.10 -22.73 2.73
CA ALA A 71 6.90 -22.12 3.30
C ALA A 71 6.33 -21.10 2.33
N VAL A 72 5.09 -21.32 1.91
CA VAL A 72 4.36 -20.49 0.96
C VAL A 72 3.15 -19.87 1.66
N TYR A 73 2.81 -18.65 1.31
CA TYR A 73 1.75 -17.87 1.95
C TYR A 73 0.66 -17.50 0.96
N THR A 74 -0.59 -17.57 1.44
CA THR A 74 -1.77 -17.04 0.78
C THR A 74 -2.56 -16.17 1.75
N THR A 75 -3.33 -15.22 1.22
CA THR A 75 -4.19 -14.37 2.03
C THR A 75 -5.49 -15.11 2.36
N THR A 76 -5.93 -15.02 3.60
CA THR A 76 -7.24 -15.53 4.04
C THR A 76 -8.33 -14.49 3.80
N GLU A 77 -9.60 -14.86 3.94
CA GLU A 77 -10.72 -13.91 3.94
C GLU A 77 -10.58 -12.85 5.05
N THR A 78 -10.16 -13.27 6.26
CA THR A 78 -9.84 -12.36 7.36
C THR A 78 -8.74 -11.36 6.96
N GLY A 79 -7.71 -11.82 6.25
CA GLY A 79 -6.64 -10.96 5.75
C GLY A 79 -7.11 -9.96 4.71
N ARG A 80 -7.94 -10.40 3.76
CA ARG A 80 -8.54 -9.51 2.73
C ARG A 80 -9.41 -8.42 3.35
N HIS A 81 -10.25 -8.77 4.31
CA HIS A 81 -11.05 -7.80 5.06
C HIS A 81 -10.18 -6.84 5.90
N ALA A 82 -9.11 -7.35 6.51
CA ALA A 82 -8.17 -6.50 7.25
C ALA A 82 -7.45 -5.52 6.32
N PHE A 83 -7.00 -6.00 5.14
CA PHE A 83 -6.40 -5.17 4.10
C PHE A 83 -7.35 -4.04 3.67
N ALA A 84 -8.57 -4.37 3.27
CA ALA A 84 -9.54 -3.39 2.77
C ALA A 84 -9.81 -2.27 3.80
N ARG A 85 -10.01 -2.63 5.08
CA ARG A 85 -10.21 -1.63 6.16
C ARG A 85 -8.98 -0.74 6.36
N MET A 86 -7.77 -1.32 6.41
CA MET A 86 -6.54 -0.56 6.63
C MET A 86 -6.21 0.32 5.44
N TRP A 87 -6.40 -0.21 4.22
CA TRP A 87 -6.18 0.54 2.99
C TRP A 87 -7.09 1.77 2.93
N ARG A 88 -8.41 1.59 3.14
CA ARG A 88 -9.38 2.68 3.15
C ARG A 88 -9.05 3.72 4.22
N ALA A 89 -8.77 3.30 5.44
CA ALA A 89 -8.39 4.22 6.51
C ALA A 89 -7.12 5.03 6.17
N ALA A 90 -6.10 4.40 5.58
CA ALA A 90 -4.87 5.06 5.18
C ALA A 90 -5.08 6.03 4.00
N MET A 91 -5.96 5.70 3.05
CA MET A 91 -6.33 6.58 1.94
C MET A 91 -7.11 7.81 2.41
N GLU A 92 -8.05 7.65 3.33
CA GLU A 92 -8.97 8.71 3.75
C GLU A 92 -8.38 9.64 4.84
N THR A 93 -7.40 9.14 5.62
CA THR A 93 -6.77 9.94 6.69
C THR A 93 -5.77 10.92 6.11
N VAL A 94 -5.99 12.22 6.37
CA VAL A 94 -5.08 13.29 5.97
C VAL A 94 -4.13 13.61 7.12
N ASP A 95 -2.86 13.30 6.94
CA ASP A 95 -1.75 13.72 7.80
C ASP A 95 -0.56 14.12 6.91
N LEU A 96 -0.45 15.42 6.62
CA LEU A 96 0.60 15.95 5.74
C LEU A 96 2.01 15.86 6.33
N LEU A 97 2.12 15.69 7.64
CA LEU A 97 3.39 15.61 8.34
C LEU A 97 3.85 14.16 8.56
N SER A 98 2.92 13.20 8.40
CA SER A 98 3.19 11.77 8.50
C SER A 98 2.50 11.00 7.36
N PRO A 99 2.90 11.21 6.09
CA PRO A 99 2.19 10.70 4.92
C PRO A 99 2.40 9.20 4.65
N LEU A 100 3.15 8.49 5.50
CA LEU A 100 3.55 7.10 5.28
C LEU A 100 2.36 6.16 5.03
N GLY A 101 1.28 6.30 5.80
CA GLY A 101 0.07 5.49 5.62
C GLY A 101 -0.53 5.69 4.24
N PHE A 102 -0.65 6.94 3.79
CA PHE A 102 -1.14 7.30 2.46
C PHE A 102 -0.24 6.75 1.34
N HIS A 103 1.08 6.94 1.45
CA HIS A 103 2.02 6.39 0.46
C HIS A 103 1.96 4.86 0.39
N THR A 104 1.80 4.18 1.53
CA THR A 104 1.62 2.73 1.58
C THR A 104 0.34 2.30 0.86
N ALA A 105 -0.77 3.01 1.09
CA ALA A 105 -2.02 2.73 0.41
C ALA A 105 -1.95 2.98 -1.10
N LEU A 106 -1.26 4.04 -1.54
CA LEU A 106 -1.01 4.32 -2.96
C LEU A 106 -0.22 3.21 -3.63
N ALA A 107 0.83 2.70 -3.00
CA ALA A 107 1.65 1.60 -3.53
C ALA A 107 0.84 0.30 -3.76
N LEU A 108 -0.29 0.15 -3.06
CA LEU A 108 -1.16 -1.02 -3.10
C LEU A 108 -2.51 -0.74 -3.78
N MET A 109 -2.67 0.40 -4.41
CA MET A 109 -3.93 0.85 -5.01
C MET A 109 -4.44 -0.09 -6.11
N ALA A 110 -3.55 -0.76 -6.83
CA ALA A 110 -3.88 -1.75 -7.85
C ALA A 110 -4.63 -2.99 -7.32
N LEU A 111 -4.66 -3.20 -6.01
CA LEU A 111 -5.41 -4.28 -5.35
C LEU A 111 -6.87 -3.91 -5.03
N VAL A 112 -7.34 -2.75 -5.43
CA VAL A 112 -8.65 -2.21 -5.05
C VAL A 112 -9.46 -1.88 -6.30
N PRO A 113 -10.78 -2.16 -6.31
CA PRO A 113 -11.67 -1.81 -7.42
C PRO A 113 -11.69 -0.31 -7.70
N ARG A 114 -11.91 0.05 -8.96
CA ARG A 114 -11.88 1.44 -9.46
C ARG A 114 -12.84 2.38 -8.73
N ASP A 115 -14.03 1.93 -8.47
CA ASP A 115 -15.07 2.68 -7.75
C ASP A 115 -14.65 2.97 -6.31
N GLU A 116 -14.11 1.98 -5.62
CA GLU A 116 -13.62 2.16 -4.25
C GLU A 116 -12.39 3.10 -4.20
N VAL A 117 -11.50 3.03 -5.17
CA VAL A 117 -10.37 3.98 -5.30
C VAL A 117 -10.90 5.39 -5.53
N ALA A 118 -11.86 5.57 -6.43
CA ALA A 118 -12.45 6.87 -6.74
C ALA A 118 -13.16 7.49 -5.52
N GLU A 119 -13.90 6.67 -4.76
CA GLU A 119 -14.55 7.09 -3.51
C GLU A 119 -13.52 7.52 -2.45
N ALA A 120 -12.48 6.72 -2.21
CA ALA A 120 -11.45 7.01 -1.21
C ALA A 120 -10.66 8.28 -1.54
N LEU A 121 -10.30 8.49 -2.82
CA LEU A 121 -9.66 9.74 -3.28
C LEU A 121 -10.59 10.96 -3.09
N SER A 122 -11.89 10.78 -3.33
CA SER A 122 -12.88 11.85 -3.13
C SER A 122 -13.04 12.20 -1.66
N ALA A 123 -13.10 11.20 -0.79
CA ALA A 123 -13.16 11.38 0.65
C ALA A 123 -11.91 12.11 1.19
N ARG A 124 -10.71 11.69 0.71
CA ARG A 124 -9.46 12.36 1.08
C ARG A 124 -9.42 13.82 0.64
N LEU A 125 -9.82 14.12 -0.59
CA LEU A 125 -9.87 15.51 -1.09
C LEU A 125 -10.80 16.36 -0.24
N ALA A 126 -11.98 15.85 0.12
CA ALA A 126 -12.92 16.55 0.98
C ALA A 126 -12.36 16.80 2.39
N ALA A 127 -11.66 15.81 2.97
CA ALA A 127 -11.01 15.91 4.27
C ALA A 127 -9.86 16.94 4.24
N LEU A 128 -9.05 16.94 3.18
CA LEU A 128 -7.97 17.90 2.97
C LEU A 128 -8.51 19.34 2.86
N ASP A 129 -9.52 19.55 2.02
CA ASP A 129 -10.17 20.86 1.85
C ASP A 129 -10.79 21.35 3.17
N ALA A 130 -11.39 20.46 3.95
CA ALA A 130 -11.93 20.80 5.27
C ALA A 130 -10.81 21.18 6.27
N GLY A 131 -9.70 20.46 6.25
CA GLY A 131 -8.51 20.75 7.06
C GLY A 131 -7.92 22.11 6.74
N VAL A 132 -7.73 22.42 5.46
CA VAL A 132 -7.23 23.72 4.98
C VAL A 132 -8.15 24.86 5.41
N ARG A 133 -9.47 24.72 5.22
CA ARG A 133 -10.43 25.77 5.64
C ARG A 133 -10.38 26.02 7.15
N ARG A 134 -10.27 24.97 7.95
CA ARG A 134 -10.14 25.08 9.42
C ARG A 134 -8.87 25.82 9.79
N GLN A 135 -7.73 25.43 9.20
CA GLN A 135 -6.45 26.08 9.43
C GLN A 135 -6.47 27.56 9.07
N LEU A 136 -7.07 27.94 7.94
CA LEU A 136 -7.21 29.34 7.52
C LEU A 136 -8.10 30.14 8.48
N ALA A 137 -9.18 29.55 9.01
CA ALA A 137 -10.04 30.19 9.99
C ALA A 137 -9.31 30.45 11.32
N GLU A 138 -8.42 29.54 11.72
CA GLU A 138 -7.61 29.67 12.93
C GLU A 138 -6.43 30.64 12.74
N GLN A 139 -5.98 30.85 11.50
CA GLN A 139 -4.85 31.74 11.16
C GLN A 139 -5.19 33.26 11.28
N GLY A 140 -6.44 33.62 11.56
CA GLY A 140 -6.83 35.02 11.79
C GLY A 140 -6.04 35.75 12.90
N GLY A 141 -5.14 35.05 13.63
CA GLY A 141 -4.23 35.58 14.63
C GLY A 141 -2.73 35.48 14.28
N MET A 142 -2.40 34.96 13.08
CA MET A 142 -0.98 34.72 12.72
C MET A 142 -0.19 35.99 12.37
N GLU A 143 -0.84 37.14 12.21
CA GLU A 143 -0.15 38.43 12.01
C GLU A 143 0.85 38.74 13.13
N HIS A 144 0.58 38.24 14.34
CA HIS A 144 1.41 38.43 15.54
C HIS A 144 2.36 37.25 15.79
N SER A 145 2.37 36.24 14.91
CA SER A 145 3.27 35.08 15.05
C SER A 145 4.69 35.42 14.61
N PRO A 146 5.71 34.80 15.23
CA PRO A 146 7.11 34.96 14.80
C PRO A 146 7.29 34.62 13.32
N PRO A 147 8.21 35.27 12.58
CA PRO A 147 8.39 35.05 11.14
C PRO A 147 8.66 33.59 10.75
N HIS A 148 9.42 32.84 11.54
CA HIS A 148 9.70 31.43 11.28
C HIS A 148 8.45 30.53 11.42
N VAL A 149 7.52 30.88 12.31
CA VAL A 149 6.24 30.16 12.45
C VAL A 149 5.36 30.37 11.24
N ARG A 150 5.33 31.61 10.72
CA ARG A 150 4.61 31.92 9.47
C ARG A 150 5.21 31.16 8.28
N ALA A 151 6.55 31.16 8.14
CA ALA A 151 7.22 30.40 7.09
C ALA A 151 6.95 28.88 7.17
N MET A 152 6.82 28.33 8.38
CA MET A 152 6.43 26.93 8.57
C MET A 152 4.97 26.69 8.13
N ALA A 153 4.06 27.58 8.45
CA ALA A 153 2.66 27.50 8.00
C ALA A 153 2.55 27.60 6.46
N ASP A 154 3.34 28.46 5.84
CA ASP A 154 3.40 28.58 4.37
C ASP A 154 3.86 27.25 3.73
N LEU A 155 4.85 26.58 4.32
CA LEU A 155 5.27 25.25 3.86
C LEU A 155 4.13 24.23 3.94
N TRP A 156 3.40 24.19 5.06
CA TRP A 156 2.29 23.24 5.23
C TRP A 156 1.15 23.51 4.27
N MET A 157 0.85 24.77 4.01
CA MET A 157 -0.13 25.16 3.00
C MET A 157 0.31 24.77 1.58
N GLY A 158 1.60 24.93 1.26
CA GLY A 158 2.16 24.46 -0.01
C GLY A 158 2.06 22.96 -0.19
N LEU A 159 2.33 22.15 0.85
CA LEU A 159 2.16 20.70 0.82
C LEU A 159 0.69 20.32 0.60
N ALA A 160 -0.24 20.97 1.30
CA ALA A 160 -1.67 20.75 1.14
C ALA A 160 -2.14 21.06 -0.29
N GLN A 161 -1.68 22.16 -0.86
CA GLN A 161 -2.02 22.55 -2.23
C GLN A 161 -1.48 21.54 -3.25
N THR A 162 -0.24 21.10 -3.11
CA THR A 162 0.38 20.09 -3.97
C THR A 162 -0.38 18.77 -3.93
N GLU A 163 -0.72 18.29 -2.74
CA GLU A 163 -1.51 17.07 -2.59
C GLU A 163 -2.90 17.21 -3.20
N ARG A 164 -3.55 18.37 -3.00
CA ARG A 164 -4.85 18.67 -3.59
C ARG A 164 -4.85 18.60 -5.12
N GLU A 165 -3.88 19.23 -5.77
CA GLU A 165 -3.71 19.21 -7.23
C GLU A 165 -3.48 17.80 -7.76
N TRP A 166 -2.64 17.04 -7.06
CA TRP A 166 -2.41 15.62 -7.37
C TRP A 166 -3.68 14.79 -7.24
N LEU A 167 -4.47 14.97 -6.16
CA LEU A 167 -5.74 14.26 -5.94
C LEU A 167 -6.74 14.55 -7.06
N VAL A 168 -6.91 15.80 -7.46
CA VAL A 168 -7.82 16.20 -8.55
C VAL A 168 -7.41 15.52 -9.86
N THR A 169 -6.12 15.59 -10.20
CA THR A 169 -5.59 14.98 -11.43
C THR A 169 -5.72 13.47 -11.39
N THR A 170 -5.38 12.84 -10.26
CA THR A 170 -5.43 11.38 -10.12
C THR A 170 -6.86 10.85 -10.16
N GLN A 171 -7.83 11.55 -9.59
CA GLN A 171 -9.25 11.21 -9.73
C GLN A 171 -9.70 11.19 -11.19
N GLN A 172 -9.27 12.18 -12.00
CA GLN A 172 -9.58 12.20 -13.43
C GLN A 172 -8.98 11.00 -14.14
N ARG A 173 -7.73 10.65 -13.87
CA ARG A 173 -7.04 9.49 -14.44
C ARG A 173 -7.72 8.17 -14.03
N VAL A 174 -8.13 8.03 -12.78
CA VAL A 174 -8.89 6.86 -12.30
C VAL A 174 -10.19 6.74 -13.09
N ARG A 175 -10.97 7.83 -13.23
CA ARG A 175 -12.24 7.83 -13.98
C ARG A 175 -12.05 7.58 -15.47
N ALA A 176 -10.96 8.05 -16.05
CA ALA A 176 -10.61 7.84 -17.46
C ALA A 176 -10.10 6.41 -17.77
N GLY A 177 -9.87 5.57 -16.76
CA GLY A 177 -9.34 4.22 -16.96
C GLY A 177 -7.83 4.18 -17.26
N GLU A 178 -7.09 5.22 -16.90
CA GLU A 178 -5.65 5.32 -17.17
C GLU A 178 -4.77 4.55 -16.19
N LEU A 179 -5.36 4.04 -15.10
CA LEU A 179 -4.63 3.27 -14.08
C LEU A 179 -5.17 1.85 -14.05
N ASP A 180 -4.28 0.87 -14.00
CA ASP A 180 -4.64 -0.55 -13.88
C ASP A 180 -5.05 -0.85 -12.43
N LEU A 181 -6.30 -1.25 -12.23
CA LEU A 181 -6.88 -1.51 -10.92
C LEU A 181 -7.43 -2.94 -10.84
N LEU A 182 -7.87 -3.36 -9.66
CA LEU A 182 -8.32 -4.72 -9.43
C LEU A 182 -9.44 -5.13 -10.39
N GLY A 183 -9.28 -6.29 -11.03
CA GLY A 183 -10.26 -6.86 -11.98
C GLY A 183 -10.08 -6.38 -13.42
N GLU A 184 -9.10 -5.54 -13.71
CA GLU A 184 -8.82 -5.02 -15.05
C GLU A 184 -7.62 -5.73 -15.67
N GLN A 185 -7.54 -5.66 -17.01
CA GLN A 185 -6.34 -6.16 -17.70
C GLN A 185 -5.22 -5.13 -17.57
N PRO A 186 -4.00 -5.55 -17.16
CA PRO A 186 -2.86 -4.65 -17.07
C PRO A 186 -2.55 -4.01 -18.43
N SER A 187 -2.34 -2.70 -18.45
CA SER A 187 -1.94 -1.94 -19.65
C SER A 187 -0.45 -2.02 -19.93
N TRP A 188 0.34 -2.58 -19.03
CA TRP A 188 1.79 -2.73 -19.16
C TRP A 188 2.22 -4.19 -19.07
N VAL A 189 3.36 -4.50 -19.67
CA VAL A 189 3.97 -5.83 -19.62
C VAL A 189 5.39 -5.69 -19.05
N PRO A 190 5.79 -6.53 -18.07
CA PRO A 190 7.15 -6.54 -17.57
C PRO A 190 8.16 -6.83 -18.69
N ARG A 191 9.39 -6.31 -18.54
CA ARG A 191 10.48 -6.63 -19.46
C ARG A 191 10.78 -8.13 -19.47
N ASP A 192 11.36 -8.64 -20.56
CA ASP A 192 11.66 -10.09 -20.71
C ASP A 192 12.61 -10.62 -19.63
N ASP A 193 13.49 -9.77 -19.10
CA ASP A 193 14.45 -10.09 -18.04
C ASP A 193 13.88 -9.85 -16.61
N ASP A 194 12.61 -9.51 -16.46
CA ASP A 194 12.00 -9.22 -15.16
C ASP A 194 11.93 -10.48 -14.29
N PRO A 195 12.43 -10.42 -13.03
CA PRO A 195 12.34 -11.52 -12.08
C PRO A 195 10.90 -11.98 -11.77
N GLY A 196 9.89 -11.15 -12.01
CA GLY A 196 8.47 -11.46 -11.86
C GLY A 196 8.05 -12.67 -12.72
N TRP A 197 8.68 -12.90 -13.88
CA TRP A 197 8.40 -14.09 -14.70
C TRP A 197 8.76 -15.39 -13.99
N VAL A 198 9.81 -15.40 -13.17
CA VAL A 198 10.14 -16.56 -12.32
C VAL A 198 9.07 -16.75 -11.27
N MET A 199 8.60 -15.67 -10.64
CA MET A 199 7.53 -15.74 -9.64
C MET A 199 6.21 -16.25 -10.24
N ALA A 200 5.87 -15.85 -11.46
CA ALA A 200 4.68 -16.35 -12.14
C ALA A 200 4.72 -17.87 -12.36
N ARG A 201 5.88 -18.40 -12.76
CA ARG A 201 6.10 -19.87 -12.88
C ARG A 201 6.04 -20.59 -11.53
N ASP A 202 6.67 -20.02 -10.51
CA ASP A 202 6.64 -20.59 -9.16
C ASP A 202 5.21 -20.59 -8.59
N ARG A 203 4.45 -19.51 -8.83
CA ARG A 203 3.05 -19.42 -8.43
C ARG A 203 2.21 -20.57 -9.00
N ALA A 204 2.32 -20.85 -10.29
CA ALA A 204 1.60 -21.96 -10.92
C ALA A 204 1.94 -23.30 -10.25
N ARG A 205 3.23 -23.55 -9.99
CA ARG A 205 3.71 -24.74 -9.31
C ARG A 205 3.22 -24.84 -7.86
N TYR A 206 3.24 -23.75 -7.11
CA TYR A 206 2.74 -23.74 -5.73
C TYR A 206 1.24 -24.01 -5.65
N LEU A 207 0.44 -23.50 -6.59
CA LEU A 207 -0.98 -23.81 -6.69
C LEU A 207 -1.21 -25.31 -6.87
N GLU A 208 -0.43 -25.98 -7.74
CA GLU A 208 -0.52 -27.42 -7.92
C GLU A 208 -0.14 -28.20 -6.65
N LEU A 209 0.91 -27.77 -5.95
CA LEU A 209 1.38 -28.43 -4.73
C LEU A 209 0.35 -28.28 -3.59
N ILE A 210 -0.25 -27.10 -3.44
CA ILE A 210 -1.31 -26.85 -2.44
C ILE A 210 -2.53 -27.71 -2.74
N ALA A 211 -2.90 -27.89 -4.01
CA ALA A 211 -4.07 -28.68 -4.39
C ALA A 211 -3.88 -30.20 -4.19
N ARG A 212 -2.65 -30.68 -4.02
CA ARG A 212 -2.32 -32.11 -3.81
C ARG A 212 -2.18 -32.49 -2.33
N GLY A 213 -2.01 -31.53 -1.44
CA GLY A 213 -1.82 -31.73 0.01
C GLY A 213 -3.07 -31.50 0.79
#